data_e60e89c0204d1afa572e5c2762a196fd
#
_entry.id   e60e89c0204d1afa572e5c2762a196fd
#
_cell.length_a   1.000
_cell.length_b   1.000
_cell.length_c   1.000
_cell.angle_alpha   90.00
_cell.angle_beta   90.00
_cell.angle_gamma   90.00
#
_symmetry.space_group_name_H-M   'P 1'
#
loop_
_entity.id
_entity.type
_entity.pdbx_description
1 polymer ?
#
loop_
_entity_poly.entity_id
_entity_poly.type
_entity_poly.pdbx_seq_one_letter_code
_entity_poly.pdbx_strand_id
1 'polypeptide(L)'
;MEDNILKLVIFSDIHYLDESHNEQYNRKLTKLAIPLFEKLNDEINNHIKPDLCVYLGDFIEDTNNHDQDIKNFKAIYNKFKSIKVPFYSVLGNHDLRSMASRDEMEKIVGRYSTFSINVKGYHLVFLGLDVKNDLGIDEGGILKTQFISQKDLEWLKRDLKENKLPCIIFNHFGIAEDNMEGNWWFENCAESALLANRKEVKEILKKSNNVLGVFSGHQHWTKKLQEENINYYIIGSLTENINNDNIPDGVYFEVEVDNQELKVVEKHIKL
;
A
#
# COMPACT_ATOMS: atom_id res chain seq x y z
N MET A 1 -18.99 -4.30 28.02
CA MET A 1 -18.42 -5.04 26.87
C MET A 1 -17.46 -4.08 26.23
N GLU A 2 -16.17 -4.40 26.18
CA GLU A 2 -15.22 -3.57 25.45
C GLU A 2 -15.65 -3.52 23.98
N ASP A 3 -15.58 -2.34 23.41
CA ASP A 3 -15.97 -2.06 22.02
C ASP A 3 -14.92 -2.74 21.12
N ASN A 4 -15.24 -3.93 20.60
CA ASN A 4 -14.32 -4.73 19.75
C ASN A 4 -14.28 -4.20 18.30
N ILE A 5 -14.88 -3.05 18.04
CA ILE A 5 -14.81 -2.42 16.71
C ILE A 5 -13.38 -1.95 16.47
N LEU A 6 -12.78 -2.44 15.40
CA LEU A 6 -11.48 -1.98 14.93
C LEU A 6 -11.68 -0.88 13.87
N LYS A 7 -11.08 0.28 14.09
CA LYS A 7 -11.14 1.42 13.16
C LYS A 7 -9.77 1.69 12.55
N LEU A 8 -9.70 1.68 11.22
CA LEU A 8 -8.49 1.93 10.46
C LEU A 8 -8.67 3.12 9.53
N VAL A 9 -7.58 3.85 9.30
CA VAL A 9 -7.44 4.71 8.12
C VAL A 9 -6.37 4.09 7.23
N ILE A 10 -6.71 3.90 5.94
CA ILE A 10 -5.82 3.29 4.95
C ILE A 10 -5.66 4.28 3.79
N PHE A 11 -4.42 4.51 3.35
CA PHE A 11 -4.09 5.37 2.21
C PHE A 11 -2.81 4.89 1.54
N SER A 12 -2.52 5.40 0.31
CA SER A 12 -1.47 4.85 -0.55
C SER A 12 -0.92 5.89 -1.52
N ASP A 13 0.24 5.58 -2.10
CA ASP A 13 0.75 6.15 -3.33
C ASP A 13 0.83 7.69 -3.29
N ILE A 14 1.55 8.24 -2.30
CA ILE A 14 1.73 9.69 -2.15
C ILE A 14 2.77 10.26 -3.11
N HIS A 15 3.71 9.43 -3.59
CA HIS A 15 4.71 9.77 -4.58
C HIS A 15 5.42 11.11 -4.33
N TYR A 16 5.97 11.29 -3.13
CA TYR A 16 6.69 12.52 -2.80
C TYR A 16 7.97 12.66 -3.64
N LEU A 17 8.16 13.85 -4.19
CA LEU A 17 9.37 14.24 -4.89
C LEU A 17 9.81 15.64 -4.41
N ASP A 18 11.11 15.81 -4.15
CA ASP A 18 11.68 17.12 -3.76
C ASP A 18 11.52 18.12 -4.92
N GLU A 19 11.16 19.36 -4.59
CA GLU A 19 10.90 20.45 -5.55
C GLU A 19 12.10 20.81 -6.44
N SER A 20 13.30 20.36 -6.11
CA SER A 20 14.49 20.53 -6.94
C SER A 20 14.41 19.78 -8.30
N HIS A 21 13.48 18.82 -8.42
CA HIS A 21 13.21 18.10 -9.65
C HIS A 21 12.05 18.78 -10.40
N ASN A 22 12.39 19.37 -11.56
CA ASN A 22 11.41 20.09 -12.39
C ASN A 22 10.55 19.17 -13.27
N GLU A 23 10.64 17.87 -13.12
CA GLU A 23 9.82 16.95 -13.90
C GLU A 23 8.36 17.02 -13.41
N GLN A 24 7.51 17.48 -14.29
CA GLN A 24 6.08 17.54 -14.05
C GLN A 24 5.45 16.25 -14.56
N TYR A 25 5.19 15.35 -13.64
CA TYR A 25 4.39 14.15 -13.95
C TYR A 25 2.91 14.57 -14.02
N ASN A 26 2.35 14.68 -15.22
CA ASN A 26 0.99 15.19 -15.41
C ASN A 26 -0.09 14.43 -14.64
N ARG A 27 0.14 13.16 -14.32
CA ARG A 27 -0.81 12.31 -13.58
C ARG A 27 -0.53 12.27 -12.09
N LYS A 28 0.72 12.36 -11.66
CA LYS A 28 1.12 12.35 -10.25
C LYS A 28 1.46 13.77 -9.82
N LEU A 29 0.61 14.40 -9.01
CA LEU A 29 0.82 15.76 -8.52
C LEU A 29 1.79 15.74 -7.30
N THR A 30 3.02 15.29 -7.53
CA THR A 30 4.05 15.05 -6.51
C THR A 30 4.33 16.26 -5.61
N LYS A 31 4.18 17.49 -6.15
CA LYS A 31 4.33 18.75 -5.40
C LYS A 31 3.23 18.94 -4.34
N LEU A 32 2.09 18.27 -4.48
CA LEU A 32 0.98 18.32 -3.54
C LEU A 32 1.06 17.23 -2.46
N ALA A 33 2.06 16.36 -2.52
CA ALA A 33 2.23 15.24 -1.59
C ALA A 33 2.26 15.71 -0.12
N ILE A 34 3.11 16.68 0.21
CA ILE A 34 3.21 17.19 1.60
C ILE A 34 1.93 17.91 2.02
N PRO A 35 1.38 18.88 1.27
CA PRO A 35 0.13 19.54 1.66
C PRO A 35 -1.03 18.56 1.87
N LEU A 36 -1.19 17.57 0.99
CA LEU A 36 -2.23 16.54 1.11
C LEU A 36 -2.03 15.69 2.37
N PHE A 37 -0.79 15.24 2.59
CA PHE A 37 -0.46 14.46 3.78
C PHE A 37 -0.73 15.25 5.06
N GLU A 38 -0.29 16.52 5.15
CA GLU A 38 -0.48 17.35 6.34
C GLU A 38 -1.96 17.54 6.66
N LYS A 39 -2.80 17.72 5.63
CA LYS A 39 -4.23 17.84 5.82
C LYS A 39 -4.88 16.50 6.24
N LEU A 40 -4.51 15.40 5.61
CA LEU A 40 -4.98 14.07 6.01
C LEU A 40 -4.52 13.72 7.44
N ASN A 41 -3.28 14.06 7.80
CA ASN A 41 -2.76 13.86 9.14
C ASN A 41 -3.52 14.67 10.21
N ASP A 42 -3.96 15.89 9.87
CA ASP A 42 -4.84 16.68 10.75
C ASP A 42 -6.20 15.98 10.94
N GLU A 43 -6.82 15.51 9.87
CA GLU A 43 -8.07 14.72 9.94
C GLU A 43 -7.89 13.47 10.81
N ILE A 44 -6.84 12.69 10.58
CA ILE A 44 -6.52 11.49 11.37
C ILE A 44 -6.37 11.81 12.85
N ASN A 45 -5.56 12.82 13.18
CA ASN A 45 -5.18 13.10 14.56
C ASN A 45 -6.27 13.79 15.37
N ASN A 46 -7.10 14.61 14.72
CA ASN A 46 -8.02 15.50 15.43
C ASN A 46 -9.50 15.13 15.25
N HIS A 47 -9.86 14.49 14.12
CA HIS A 47 -11.26 14.21 13.77
C HIS A 47 -11.58 12.73 13.76
N ILE A 48 -10.90 11.92 12.93
CA ILE A 48 -11.20 10.49 12.75
C ILE A 48 -10.78 9.68 13.99
N LYS A 49 -9.54 9.86 14.45
CA LYS A 49 -8.95 9.15 15.61
C LYS A 49 -9.12 7.64 15.52
N PRO A 50 -8.59 7.01 14.45
CA PRO A 50 -8.66 5.56 14.29
C PRO A 50 -7.82 4.83 15.34
N ASP A 51 -7.98 3.52 15.47
CA ASP A 51 -7.11 2.70 16.31
C ASP A 51 -5.69 2.59 15.76
N LEU A 52 -5.56 2.59 14.42
CA LEU A 52 -4.29 2.65 13.72
C LEU A 52 -4.44 3.12 12.27
N CYS A 53 -3.32 3.54 11.68
CA CYS A 53 -3.21 3.87 10.26
C CYS A 53 -2.38 2.84 9.52
N VAL A 54 -2.76 2.57 8.28
CA VAL A 54 -2.02 1.72 7.34
C VAL A 54 -1.69 2.48 6.08
N TYR A 55 -0.44 2.41 5.66
CA TYR A 55 0.02 2.96 4.38
C TYR A 55 0.50 1.84 3.46
N LEU A 56 0.04 1.87 2.20
CA LEU A 56 0.22 0.74 1.31
C LEU A 56 1.39 0.89 0.32
N GLY A 57 2.31 1.83 0.55
CA GLY A 57 3.55 1.96 -0.21
C GLY A 57 3.55 3.09 -1.23
N ASP A 58 4.69 3.22 -1.93
CA ASP A 58 5.02 4.32 -2.82
C ASP A 58 5.02 5.68 -2.10
N PHE A 59 5.92 5.80 -1.10
CA PHE A 59 6.19 7.05 -0.39
C PHE A 59 6.81 8.10 -1.30
N ILE A 60 7.66 7.67 -2.22
CA ILE A 60 8.38 8.55 -3.15
C ILE A 60 8.06 8.26 -4.60
N GLU A 61 8.27 9.26 -5.47
CA GLU A 61 8.56 9.06 -6.88
C GLU A 61 10.07 8.89 -7.02
N ASP A 62 10.53 7.78 -7.57
CA ASP A 62 11.96 7.51 -7.72
C ASP A 62 12.57 8.32 -8.86
N THR A 63 13.81 8.73 -8.67
CA THR A 63 14.56 9.59 -9.61
C THR A 63 15.64 8.84 -10.36
N ASN A 64 15.80 7.53 -10.15
CA ASN A 64 16.94 6.73 -10.57
C ASN A 64 18.30 7.21 -9.98
N ASN A 65 18.24 8.00 -8.91
CA ASN A 65 19.40 8.46 -8.16
C ASN A 65 19.25 8.01 -6.70
N HIS A 66 20.03 7.01 -6.31
CA HIS A 66 19.96 6.40 -4.99
C HIS A 66 20.01 7.42 -3.84
N ASP A 67 20.98 8.34 -3.84
CA ASP A 67 21.16 9.29 -2.74
C ASP A 67 19.98 10.27 -2.63
N GLN A 68 19.43 10.69 -3.78
CA GLN A 68 18.27 11.57 -3.83
C GLN A 68 17.02 10.84 -3.34
N ASP A 69 16.82 9.59 -3.79
CA ASP A 69 15.66 8.79 -3.39
C ASP A 69 15.68 8.48 -1.89
N ILE A 70 16.85 8.14 -1.33
CA ILE A 70 17.02 8.00 0.12
C ILE A 70 16.71 9.30 0.87
N LYS A 71 17.13 10.43 0.34
CA LYS A 71 16.83 11.76 0.92
C LYS A 71 15.33 12.03 0.90
N ASN A 72 14.68 11.81 -0.24
CA ASN A 72 13.24 12.00 -0.40
C ASN A 72 12.46 11.06 0.53
N PHE A 73 12.84 9.78 0.58
CA PHE A 73 12.20 8.82 1.46
C PHE A 73 12.31 9.22 2.94
N LYS A 74 13.49 9.60 3.40
CA LYS A 74 13.67 10.08 4.79
C LYS A 74 12.84 11.32 5.07
N ALA A 75 12.74 12.26 4.13
CA ALA A 75 11.98 13.49 4.28
C ALA A 75 10.49 13.20 4.48
N ILE A 76 9.88 12.44 3.57
CA ILE A 76 8.45 12.11 3.68
C ILE A 76 8.18 11.17 4.86
N TYR A 77 8.99 10.14 5.09
CA TYR A 77 8.80 9.20 6.20
C TYR A 77 8.86 9.88 7.57
N ASN A 78 9.72 10.91 7.72
CA ASN A 78 9.75 11.73 8.94
C ASN A 78 8.45 12.51 9.15
N LYS A 79 7.76 12.94 8.08
CA LYS A 79 6.44 13.56 8.19
C LYS A 79 5.42 12.56 8.73
N PHE A 80 5.44 11.31 8.27
CA PHE A 80 4.53 10.26 8.76
C PHE A 80 4.66 9.99 10.26
N LYS A 81 5.81 10.27 10.88
CA LYS A 81 5.99 10.18 12.34
C LYS A 81 5.13 11.17 13.13
N SER A 82 4.50 12.15 12.48
CA SER A 82 3.54 13.07 13.12
C SER A 82 2.13 12.49 13.30
N ILE A 83 1.85 11.33 12.74
CA ILE A 83 0.63 10.54 13.02
C ILE A 83 0.70 10.09 14.48
N LYS A 84 -0.31 10.45 15.27
CA LYS A 84 -0.33 10.21 16.73
C LYS A 84 -0.83 8.81 17.12
N VAL A 85 -1.50 8.13 16.22
CA VAL A 85 -1.95 6.75 16.42
C VAL A 85 -0.90 5.76 15.91
N PRO A 86 -0.92 4.48 16.30
CA PRO A 86 -0.04 3.47 15.71
C PRO A 86 -0.09 3.49 14.18
N PHE A 87 1.06 3.49 13.55
CA PHE A 87 1.21 3.58 12.10
C PHE A 87 2.03 2.39 11.60
N TYR A 88 1.53 1.72 10.57
CA TYR A 88 2.20 0.62 9.90
C TYR A 88 2.19 0.82 8.39
N SER A 89 3.23 0.35 7.71
CA SER A 89 3.31 0.45 6.26
C SER A 89 3.89 -0.81 5.62
N VAL A 90 3.52 -1.04 4.38
CA VAL A 90 4.30 -1.80 3.42
C VAL A 90 5.05 -0.82 2.54
N LEU A 91 6.03 -1.30 1.77
CA LEU A 91 6.74 -0.50 0.77
C LEU A 91 6.26 -0.86 -0.62
N GLY A 92 6.27 0.14 -1.50
CA GLY A 92 5.92 -0.02 -2.91
C GLY A 92 7.15 -0.14 -3.82
N ASN A 93 6.91 -0.26 -5.11
CA ASN A 93 7.98 -0.44 -6.09
C ASN A 93 8.85 0.80 -6.27
N HIS A 94 8.28 1.99 -6.20
CA HIS A 94 9.03 3.24 -6.26
C HIS A 94 9.97 3.42 -5.06
N ASP A 95 9.55 2.97 -3.88
CA ASP A 95 10.41 2.97 -2.69
C ASP A 95 11.61 2.03 -2.83
N LEU A 96 11.45 0.93 -3.56
CA LEU A 96 12.43 -0.16 -3.64
C LEU A 96 13.30 -0.12 -4.90
N ARG A 97 12.86 0.61 -5.94
CA ARG A 97 13.50 0.61 -7.26
C ARG A 97 14.96 1.07 -7.23
N SER A 98 15.27 2.07 -6.43
CA SER A 98 16.62 2.61 -6.28
C SER A 98 17.36 2.10 -5.05
N MET A 99 16.74 1.23 -4.23
CA MET A 99 17.36 0.76 -2.99
C MET A 99 18.39 -0.32 -3.21
N ALA A 100 19.56 -0.16 -2.56
CA ALA A 100 20.63 -1.11 -2.65
C ALA A 100 20.35 -2.43 -1.92
N SER A 101 19.52 -2.42 -0.85
CA SER A 101 19.19 -3.62 -0.09
C SER A 101 17.98 -3.41 0.85
N ARG A 102 17.34 -4.50 1.24
CA ARG A 102 16.35 -4.54 2.34
C ARG A 102 16.92 -3.95 3.64
N ASP A 103 18.18 -4.27 3.97
CA ASP A 103 18.81 -3.81 5.21
C ASP A 103 18.91 -2.28 5.29
N GLU A 104 19.06 -1.62 4.16
CA GLU A 104 19.09 -0.16 4.11
C GLU A 104 17.72 0.42 4.48
N MET A 105 16.65 -0.14 3.94
CA MET A 105 15.28 0.28 4.25
C MET A 105 14.91 -0.04 5.71
N GLU A 106 15.28 -1.20 6.21
CA GLU A 106 15.02 -1.57 7.62
C GLU A 106 15.66 -0.59 8.60
N LYS A 107 16.83 -0.04 8.27
CA LYS A 107 17.48 1.02 9.08
C LYS A 107 16.67 2.32 9.10
N ILE A 108 15.90 2.62 8.08
CA ILE A 108 15.11 3.85 7.99
C ILE A 108 13.74 3.67 8.61
N VAL A 109 13.03 2.59 8.25
CA VAL A 109 11.64 2.35 8.68
C VAL A 109 11.53 1.49 9.95
N GLY A 110 12.62 0.86 10.39
CA GLY A 110 12.67 0.02 11.59
C GLY A 110 12.09 -1.38 11.40
N ARG A 111 11.23 -1.59 10.41
CA ARG A 111 10.64 -2.90 10.07
C ARG A 111 10.17 -2.86 8.62
N TYR A 112 10.75 -3.71 7.80
CA TYR A 112 10.46 -3.74 6.37
C TYR A 112 9.83 -5.05 5.89
N SER A 113 10.25 -6.17 6.45
CA SER A 113 9.82 -7.50 5.99
C SER A 113 8.36 -7.81 6.34
N THR A 114 7.86 -8.89 5.79
CA THR A 114 6.54 -9.47 6.12
C THR A 114 6.40 -9.70 7.63
N PHE A 115 5.32 -9.22 8.22
CA PHE A 115 5.02 -9.33 9.64
C PHE A 115 3.51 -9.29 9.90
N SER A 116 3.11 -9.61 11.13
CA SER A 116 1.73 -9.47 11.58
C SER A 116 1.64 -8.88 12.98
N ILE A 117 0.46 -8.35 13.30
CA ILE A 117 0.09 -7.86 14.63
C ILE A 117 -1.34 -8.28 14.96
N ASN A 118 -1.66 -8.41 16.23
CA ASN A 118 -3.04 -8.61 16.69
C ASN A 118 -3.54 -7.35 17.39
N VAL A 119 -4.70 -6.85 16.94
CA VAL A 119 -5.33 -5.65 17.48
C VAL A 119 -6.83 -5.90 17.64
N LYS A 120 -7.40 -5.68 18.83
CA LYS A 120 -8.85 -5.80 19.12
C LYS A 120 -9.50 -7.10 18.62
N GLY A 121 -8.77 -8.23 18.68
CA GLY A 121 -9.31 -9.52 18.25
C GLY A 121 -9.21 -9.78 16.74
N TYR A 122 -8.51 -8.93 15.99
CA TYR A 122 -8.22 -9.10 14.58
C TYR A 122 -6.74 -9.32 14.34
N HIS A 123 -6.43 -10.08 13.29
CA HIS A 123 -5.07 -10.37 12.83
C HIS A 123 -4.77 -9.54 11.59
N LEU A 124 -3.78 -8.66 11.68
CA LEU A 124 -3.38 -7.76 10.61
C LEU A 124 -2.03 -8.22 10.05
N VAL A 125 -2.00 -8.59 8.78
CA VAL A 125 -0.81 -9.13 8.09
C VAL A 125 -0.32 -8.15 7.05
N PHE A 126 0.96 -7.82 7.11
CA PHE A 126 1.65 -6.93 6.17
C PHE A 126 2.62 -7.76 5.33
N LEU A 127 2.43 -7.78 4.02
CA LEU A 127 3.26 -8.54 3.09
C LEU A 127 4.27 -7.62 2.40
N GLY A 128 5.52 -7.77 2.76
CA GLY A 128 6.64 -7.05 2.15
C GLY A 128 6.97 -7.62 0.77
N LEU A 129 7.22 -6.72 -0.19
CA LEU A 129 7.69 -7.09 -1.52
C LEU A 129 9.15 -7.54 -1.49
N ASP A 130 9.49 -8.43 -2.38
CA ASP A 130 10.88 -8.78 -2.66
C ASP A 130 11.25 -8.30 -4.06
N VAL A 131 12.19 -7.38 -4.14
CA VAL A 131 12.71 -6.90 -5.42
C VAL A 131 13.97 -7.72 -5.71
N LYS A 132 13.90 -8.61 -6.69
CA LYS A 132 15.10 -9.27 -7.20
C LYS A 132 15.90 -8.29 -8.06
N ASN A 133 17.12 -7.99 -7.61
CA ASN A 133 18.07 -7.18 -8.35
C ASN A 133 18.49 -7.80 -9.72
N ASP A 134 18.16 -9.08 -9.97
CA ASP A 134 18.66 -9.84 -11.14
C ASP A 134 17.65 -9.90 -12.30
N LEU A 135 16.50 -9.30 -12.18
CA LEU A 135 15.47 -9.36 -13.21
C LEU A 135 15.39 -8.02 -13.92
N GLY A 136 16.16 -7.89 -14.96
CA GLY A 136 16.27 -6.67 -15.76
C GLY A 136 14.91 -6.02 -16.08
N ILE A 137 14.99 -4.75 -16.36
CA ILE A 137 13.91 -3.98 -16.98
C ILE A 137 13.55 -4.68 -18.31
N ASP A 138 12.26 -4.94 -18.57
CA ASP A 138 11.85 -5.46 -19.86
C ASP A 138 12.03 -4.42 -20.97
N GLU A 139 11.79 -4.80 -22.23
CA GLU A 139 11.93 -3.91 -23.40
C GLU A 139 11.03 -2.68 -23.33
N GLY A 140 10.04 -2.63 -22.42
CA GLY A 140 9.15 -1.50 -22.16
C GLY A 140 9.52 -0.67 -20.92
N GLY A 141 10.63 -0.97 -20.24
CA GLY A 141 11.05 -0.27 -19.03
C GLY A 141 10.33 -0.74 -17.74
N ILE A 142 9.61 -1.86 -17.79
CA ILE A 142 8.81 -2.38 -16.68
C ILE A 142 9.65 -3.35 -15.85
N LEU A 143 9.71 -3.14 -14.54
CA LEU A 143 10.32 -4.08 -13.60
C LEU A 143 9.53 -5.39 -13.57
N LYS A 144 10.12 -6.45 -14.10
CA LYS A 144 9.44 -7.73 -14.34
C LYS A 144 8.98 -8.50 -13.11
N THR A 145 9.37 -8.10 -11.87
CA THR A 145 9.09 -9.01 -10.77
C THR A 145 8.96 -8.32 -9.43
N GLN A 146 7.75 -8.03 -9.13
CA GLN A 146 7.36 -7.76 -7.76
C GLN A 146 6.62 -9.00 -7.27
N PHE A 147 7.18 -9.65 -6.28
CA PHE A 147 6.61 -10.88 -5.73
C PHE A 147 6.91 -10.96 -4.23
N ILE A 148 6.13 -11.76 -3.56
CA ILE A 148 6.42 -12.17 -2.18
C ILE A 148 7.46 -13.28 -2.23
N SER A 149 8.54 -13.16 -1.46
CA SER A 149 9.60 -14.16 -1.45
C SER A 149 9.09 -15.53 -1.00
N GLN A 150 9.75 -16.60 -1.41
CA GLN A 150 9.40 -17.94 -0.96
C GLN A 150 9.45 -18.06 0.57
N LYS A 151 10.42 -17.40 1.20
CA LYS A 151 10.53 -17.31 2.66
C LYS A 151 9.29 -16.66 3.30
N ASP A 152 8.81 -15.56 2.70
CA ASP A 152 7.64 -14.83 3.20
C ASP A 152 6.34 -15.58 2.93
N LEU A 153 6.24 -16.32 1.80
CA LEU A 153 5.11 -17.23 1.55
C LEU A 153 5.03 -18.37 2.57
N GLU A 154 6.15 -18.99 2.89
CA GLU A 154 6.21 -20.02 3.93
C GLU A 154 5.90 -19.44 5.33
N TRP A 155 6.34 -18.22 5.59
CA TRP A 155 5.97 -17.51 6.82
C TRP A 155 4.47 -17.25 6.86
N LEU A 156 3.87 -16.68 5.80
CA LEU A 156 2.44 -16.38 5.70
C LEU A 156 1.59 -17.63 5.94
N LYS A 157 1.98 -18.74 5.32
CA LYS A 157 1.31 -20.04 5.47
C LYS A 157 1.29 -20.53 6.91
N ARG A 158 2.41 -20.37 7.64
CA ARG A 158 2.50 -20.74 9.07
C ARG A 158 1.68 -19.79 9.93
N ASP A 159 1.83 -18.49 9.73
CA ASP A 159 1.19 -17.45 10.49
C ASP A 159 -0.34 -17.58 10.45
N LEU A 160 -0.93 -17.72 9.25
CA LEU A 160 -2.38 -17.94 9.07
C LEU A 160 -2.84 -19.33 9.57
N LYS A 161 -1.96 -20.33 9.62
CA LYS A 161 -2.28 -21.63 10.20
C LYS A 161 -2.35 -21.58 11.73
N GLU A 162 -1.44 -20.84 12.35
CA GLU A 162 -1.31 -20.72 13.79
C GLU A 162 -2.30 -19.71 14.37
N ASN A 163 -2.55 -18.59 13.68
CA ASN A 163 -3.49 -17.58 14.12
C ASN A 163 -4.88 -17.80 13.51
N LYS A 164 -5.89 -17.88 14.37
CA LYS A 164 -7.30 -18.13 13.98
C LYS A 164 -8.20 -16.92 14.08
N LEU A 165 -7.65 -15.76 14.43
CA LEU A 165 -8.41 -14.52 14.43
C LEU A 165 -8.82 -14.14 13.02
N PRO A 166 -9.96 -13.44 12.85
CA PRO A 166 -10.32 -12.83 11.57
C PRO A 166 -9.18 -11.95 11.06
N CYS A 167 -8.77 -12.14 9.80
CA CYS A 167 -7.53 -11.61 9.26
C CYS A 167 -7.77 -10.57 8.15
N ILE A 168 -6.93 -9.54 8.15
CA ILE A 168 -6.86 -8.53 7.08
C ILE A 168 -5.43 -8.50 6.55
N ILE A 169 -5.30 -8.54 5.22
CA ILE A 169 -4.01 -8.57 4.53
C ILE A 169 -3.74 -7.20 3.88
N PHE A 170 -2.52 -6.70 4.02
CA PHE A 170 -2.04 -5.48 3.40
C PHE A 170 -0.82 -5.77 2.55
N ASN A 171 -0.84 -5.33 1.31
CA ASN A 171 0.31 -5.37 0.42
C ASN A 171 0.23 -4.21 -0.58
N HIS A 172 1.27 -4.00 -1.40
CA HIS A 172 1.27 -2.89 -2.34
C HIS A 172 0.56 -3.25 -3.67
N PHE A 173 0.86 -4.40 -4.26
CA PHE A 173 0.33 -4.82 -5.57
C PHE A 173 -1.04 -5.48 -5.49
N GLY A 174 -1.86 -5.33 -6.54
CA GLY A 174 -3.11 -6.07 -6.68
C GLY A 174 -2.90 -7.59 -6.65
N ILE A 175 -3.75 -8.32 -5.90
CA ILE A 175 -3.70 -9.78 -5.81
C ILE A 175 -4.83 -10.44 -6.60
N ALA A 176 -6.02 -9.80 -6.66
CA ALA A 176 -7.14 -10.30 -7.48
C ALA A 176 -6.83 -10.17 -8.98
N GLU A 177 -7.40 -11.05 -9.78
CA GLU A 177 -7.27 -10.95 -11.24
C GLU A 177 -8.07 -9.75 -11.75
N ASP A 178 -7.42 -8.94 -12.56
CA ASP A 178 -8.03 -7.80 -13.22
C ASP A 178 -7.35 -7.58 -14.58
N ASN A 179 -8.14 -7.27 -15.60
CA ASN A 179 -7.64 -6.98 -16.94
C ASN A 179 -7.21 -5.51 -17.12
N MET A 180 -7.38 -4.71 -16.08
CA MET A 180 -7.05 -3.27 -16.05
C MET A 180 -7.77 -2.44 -17.13
N GLU A 181 -8.87 -2.89 -17.70
CA GLU A 181 -9.64 -2.15 -18.69
C GLU A 181 -10.08 -0.78 -18.13
N GLY A 182 -9.72 0.29 -18.84
CA GLY A 182 -9.94 1.67 -18.43
C GLY A 182 -8.93 2.25 -17.43
N ASN A 183 -7.97 1.48 -16.95
CA ASN A 183 -6.91 2.01 -16.10
C ASN A 183 -5.87 2.76 -16.95
N TRP A 184 -5.63 4.02 -16.67
CA TRP A 184 -4.72 4.85 -17.45
C TRP A 184 -3.28 4.34 -17.48
N TRP A 185 -2.82 3.74 -16.37
CA TRP A 185 -1.43 3.24 -16.24
C TRP A 185 -1.25 1.84 -16.82
N PHE A 186 -2.28 0.98 -16.70
CA PHE A 186 -2.09 -0.47 -16.84
C PHE A 186 -3.02 -1.15 -17.86
N GLU A 187 -3.89 -0.42 -18.57
CA GLU A 187 -4.86 -1.01 -19.53
C GLU A 187 -4.21 -1.97 -20.54
N ASN A 188 -3.00 -1.65 -21.01
CA ASN A 188 -2.28 -2.48 -21.98
C ASN A 188 -1.18 -3.36 -21.37
N CYS A 189 -1.02 -3.37 -20.06
CA CYS A 189 0.02 -4.10 -19.34
C CYS A 189 -0.45 -4.58 -17.96
N ALA A 190 -1.61 -5.21 -17.91
CA ALA A 190 -2.28 -5.62 -16.65
C ALA A 190 -1.37 -6.42 -15.69
N GLU A 191 -0.47 -7.26 -16.21
CA GLU A 191 0.47 -8.01 -15.38
C GLU A 191 1.42 -7.11 -14.57
N SER A 192 1.67 -5.89 -15.02
CA SER A 192 2.49 -4.92 -14.29
C SER A 192 1.77 -4.30 -13.10
N ALA A 193 0.44 -4.36 -13.08
CA ALA A 193 -0.41 -3.89 -11.98
C ALA A 193 -0.59 -4.91 -10.87
N LEU A 194 -0.23 -6.17 -11.12
CA LEU A 194 -0.56 -7.30 -10.29
C LEU A 194 0.69 -7.96 -9.69
N LEU A 195 0.54 -8.50 -8.51
CA LEU A 195 1.59 -9.30 -7.88
C LEU A 195 1.93 -10.52 -8.75
N ALA A 196 3.22 -10.71 -9.07
CA ALA A 196 3.64 -11.73 -10.03
C ALA A 196 3.29 -13.16 -9.58
N ASN A 197 3.42 -13.46 -8.30
CA ASN A 197 3.05 -14.76 -7.72
C ASN A 197 1.72 -14.73 -6.95
N ARG A 198 0.77 -13.88 -7.40
CA ARG A 198 -0.56 -13.73 -6.78
C ARG A 198 -1.33 -15.05 -6.66
N LYS A 199 -1.14 -15.99 -7.59
CA LYS A 199 -1.80 -17.30 -7.56
C LYS A 199 -1.41 -18.09 -6.32
N GLU A 200 -0.12 -18.10 -5.97
CA GLU A 200 0.38 -18.77 -4.77
C GLU A 200 -0.15 -18.10 -3.49
N VAL A 201 -0.14 -16.77 -3.46
CA VAL A 201 -0.69 -16.00 -2.34
C VAL A 201 -2.18 -16.32 -2.18
N LYS A 202 -2.99 -16.22 -3.25
CA LYS A 202 -4.43 -16.54 -3.21
C LYS A 202 -4.72 -17.96 -2.66
N GLU A 203 -3.95 -18.94 -3.08
CA GLU A 203 -4.08 -20.33 -2.56
C GLU A 203 -3.82 -20.43 -1.05
N ILE A 204 -2.87 -19.65 -0.52
CA ILE A 204 -2.61 -19.60 0.91
C ILE A 204 -3.77 -18.93 1.65
N LEU A 205 -4.22 -17.76 1.16
CA LEU A 205 -5.33 -17.01 1.75
C LEU A 205 -6.62 -17.83 1.77
N LYS A 206 -6.95 -18.48 0.66
CA LYS A 206 -8.11 -19.35 0.53
C LYS A 206 -8.11 -20.49 1.56
N LYS A 207 -6.96 -21.16 1.74
CA LYS A 207 -6.83 -22.28 2.68
C LYS A 207 -6.96 -21.88 4.15
N SER A 208 -6.72 -20.62 4.48
CA SER A 208 -6.80 -20.15 5.87
C SER A 208 -8.24 -20.00 6.38
N ASN A 209 -9.21 -19.72 5.51
CA ASN A 209 -10.63 -19.50 5.77
C ASN A 209 -10.96 -18.41 6.81
N ASN A 210 -10.00 -17.56 7.18
CA ASN A 210 -10.19 -16.49 8.16
C ASN A 210 -9.88 -15.10 7.59
N VAL A 211 -9.58 -14.97 6.29
CA VAL A 211 -9.29 -13.69 5.64
C VAL A 211 -10.59 -12.97 5.30
N LEU A 212 -10.78 -11.80 5.91
CA LEU A 212 -11.95 -10.92 5.68
C LEU A 212 -11.76 -10.06 4.43
N GLY A 213 -10.53 -9.63 4.17
CA GLY A 213 -10.22 -8.79 3.03
C GLY A 213 -8.74 -8.54 2.83
N VAL A 214 -8.41 -8.08 1.63
CA VAL A 214 -7.07 -7.72 1.19
C VAL A 214 -7.10 -6.26 0.71
N PHE A 215 -6.15 -5.45 1.15
CA PHE A 215 -6.00 -4.06 0.73
C PHE A 215 -4.70 -3.86 -0.03
N SER A 216 -4.78 -3.19 -1.19
CA SER A 216 -3.65 -2.91 -2.08
C SER A 216 -3.69 -1.47 -2.60
N GLY A 217 -2.54 -0.93 -2.98
CA GLY A 217 -2.36 0.33 -3.70
C GLY A 217 -1.96 0.12 -5.16
N HIS A 218 -0.91 0.83 -5.61
CA HIS A 218 -0.19 0.68 -6.88
C HIS A 218 -0.98 1.03 -8.16
N GLN A 219 -2.25 0.64 -8.22
CA GLN A 219 -3.04 0.77 -9.45
C GLN A 219 -3.57 2.19 -9.69
N HIS A 220 -3.42 3.09 -8.73
CA HIS A 220 -3.85 4.49 -8.78
C HIS A 220 -5.32 4.70 -9.14
N TRP A 221 -6.17 3.74 -8.84
CA TRP A 221 -7.63 3.88 -8.90
C TRP A 221 -8.28 3.12 -7.76
N THR A 222 -9.50 3.51 -7.40
CA THR A 222 -10.25 2.79 -6.39
C THR A 222 -11.12 1.73 -7.02
N LYS A 223 -10.99 0.50 -6.54
CA LYS A 223 -11.76 -0.63 -7.04
C LYS A 223 -12.01 -1.65 -5.92
N LYS A 224 -13.17 -2.28 -5.95
CA LYS A 224 -13.48 -3.45 -5.14
C LYS A 224 -13.70 -4.65 -6.06
N LEU A 225 -12.98 -5.72 -5.80
CA LEU A 225 -13.12 -6.99 -6.46
C LEU A 225 -13.49 -8.06 -5.43
N GLN A 226 -14.10 -9.14 -5.88
CA GLN A 226 -14.39 -10.30 -5.05
C GLN A 226 -14.02 -11.56 -5.80
N GLU A 227 -13.17 -12.36 -5.21
CA GLU A 227 -12.90 -13.71 -5.69
C GLU A 227 -13.23 -14.70 -4.58
N GLU A 228 -14.08 -15.66 -4.89
CA GLU A 228 -14.60 -16.63 -3.93
C GLU A 228 -15.26 -15.89 -2.73
N ASN A 229 -14.72 -16.03 -1.53
CA ASN A 229 -15.26 -15.40 -0.30
C ASN A 229 -14.35 -14.27 0.23
N ILE A 230 -13.34 -13.84 -0.55
CA ILE A 230 -12.40 -12.79 -0.14
C ILE A 230 -12.70 -11.52 -0.93
N ASN A 231 -12.82 -10.40 -0.21
CA ASN A 231 -12.91 -9.09 -0.82
C ASN A 231 -11.51 -8.50 -1.00
N TYR A 232 -11.26 -7.95 -2.18
CA TYR A 232 -10.03 -7.24 -2.52
C TYR A 232 -10.36 -5.78 -2.77
N TYR A 233 -9.73 -4.91 -2.00
CA TYR A 233 -9.90 -3.46 -2.08
C TYR A 233 -8.61 -2.86 -2.60
N ILE A 234 -8.71 -2.20 -3.73
CA ILE A 234 -7.63 -1.39 -4.30
C ILE A 234 -7.96 0.06 -3.97
N ILE A 235 -6.99 0.77 -3.41
CA ILE A 235 -7.12 2.18 -3.10
C ILE A 235 -6.34 3.01 -4.13
N GLY A 236 -6.93 4.12 -4.56
CA GLY A 236 -6.28 5.07 -5.45
C GLY A 236 -5.13 5.82 -4.78
N SER A 237 -4.41 6.60 -5.58
CA SER A 237 -3.29 7.41 -5.12
C SER A 237 -3.77 8.72 -4.51
N LEU A 238 -3.15 9.15 -3.41
CA LEU A 238 -3.41 10.47 -2.82
C LEU A 238 -3.15 11.62 -3.80
N THR A 239 -2.14 11.49 -4.66
CA THR A 239 -1.68 12.54 -5.57
C THR A 239 -2.12 12.40 -7.01
N GLU A 240 -2.91 11.36 -7.34
CA GLU A 240 -3.33 11.12 -8.73
C GLU A 240 -4.24 12.22 -9.27
N ASN A 241 -3.94 12.68 -10.48
CA ASN A 241 -4.73 13.66 -11.25
C ASN A 241 -5.64 12.94 -12.24
N ILE A 242 -6.69 12.31 -11.73
CA ILE A 242 -7.57 11.43 -12.51
C ILE A 242 -8.20 12.17 -13.71
N ASN A 243 -8.64 13.41 -13.50
CA ASN A 243 -9.39 14.18 -14.49
C ASN A 243 -8.52 15.10 -15.35
N ASN A 244 -7.20 15.13 -15.18
CA ASN A 244 -6.28 16.09 -15.81
C ASN A 244 -6.64 17.57 -15.56
N ASP A 245 -7.21 17.87 -14.41
CA ASP A 245 -7.64 19.21 -13.98
C ASP A 245 -6.69 19.84 -12.94
N ASN A 246 -5.57 19.18 -12.66
CA ASN A 246 -4.59 19.51 -11.61
C ASN A 246 -5.17 19.46 -10.20
N ILE A 247 -6.25 18.72 -10.01
CA ILE A 247 -6.84 18.45 -8.70
C ILE A 247 -6.47 17.00 -8.30
N PRO A 248 -5.81 16.79 -7.16
CA PRO A 248 -5.48 15.44 -6.71
C PRO A 248 -6.72 14.70 -6.29
N ASP A 249 -6.76 13.39 -6.53
CA ASP A 249 -7.86 12.53 -6.07
C ASP A 249 -8.00 12.55 -4.55
N GLY A 250 -6.88 12.52 -3.85
CA GLY A 250 -6.85 12.67 -2.38
C GLY A 250 -7.53 11.53 -1.64
N VAL A 251 -7.65 10.36 -2.26
CA VAL A 251 -8.43 9.23 -1.74
C VAL A 251 -7.78 8.58 -0.53
N TYR A 252 -8.59 8.23 0.46
CA TYR A 252 -8.26 7.37 1.59
C TYR A 252 -9.48 6.56 2.01
N PHE A 253 -9.28 5.47 2.73
CA PHE A 253 -10.36 4.65 3.26
C PHE A 253 -10.48 4.83 4.78
N GLU A 254 -11.70 5.01 5.25
CA GLU A 254 -12.10 4.72 6.62
C GLU A 254 -12.66 3.30 6.67
N VAL A 255 -12.08 2.45 7.50
CA VAL A 255 -12.47 1.05 7.62
C VAL A 255 -12.89 0.76 9.05
N GLU A 256 -14.08 0.20 9.19
CA GLU A 256 -14.57 -0.36 10.46
C GLU A 256 -14.70 -1.88 10.32
N VAL A 257 -14.19 -2.60 11.31
CA VAL A 257 -14.34 -4.05 11.41
C VAL A 257 -15.12 -4.38 12.66
N ASP A 258 -16.31 -4.94 12.48
CA ASP A 258 -17.17 -5.37 13.56
C ASP A 258 -17.73 -6.75 13.26
N ASN A 259 -17.70 -7.67 14.25
CA ASN A 259 -18.25 -9.02 14.11
C ASN A 259 -17.85 -9.74 12.81
N GLN A 260 -16.60 -9.58 12.37
CA GLN A 260 -16.04 -10.10 11.12
C GLN A 260 -16.60 -9.47 9.83
N GLU A 261 -17.35 -8.41 9.93
CA GLU A 261 -17.79 -7.61 8.78
C GLU A 261 -16.85 -6.43 8.55
N LEU A 262 -16.46 -6.23 7.29
CA LEU A 262 -15.66 -5.09 6.83
C LEU A 262 -16.59 -4.04 6.22
N LYS A 263 -16.66 -2.87 6.86
CA LYS A 263 -17.27 -1.68 6.28
C LYS A 263 -16.15 -0.76 5.80
N VAL A 264 -16.05 -0.57 4.51
CA VAL A 264 -15.05 0.30 3.86
C VAL A 264 -15.76 1.50 3.26
N VAL A 265 -15.33 2.69 3.65
CA VAL A 265 -15.87 3.96 3.15
C VAL A 265 -14.76 4.73 2.48
N GLU A 266 -14.93 5.01 1.19
CA GLU A 266 -14.05 5.89 0.43
C GLU A 266 -14.26 7.34 0.84
N LYS A 267 -13.18 8.05 1.04
CA LYS A 267 -13.11 9.47 1.40
C LYS A 267 -12.07 10.19 0.57
N HIS A 268 -12.22 11.48 0.41
CA HIS A 268 -11.29 12.32 -0.33
C HIS A 268 -10.89 13.53 0.49
N ILE A 269 -9.58 13.72 0.65
CA ILE A 269 -9.03 14.95 1.21
C ILE A 269 -8.87 15.98 0.09
N LYS A 270 -9.28 17.21 0.34
CA LYS A 270 -9.17 18.32 -0.64
C LYS A 270 -8.32 19.44 -0.05
N LEU A 271 -7.43 19.99 -0.86
CA LEU A 271 -6.61 21.15 -0.51
C LEU A 271 -7.41 22.45 -0.57
#